data_db28561522ceb2afbbd29d9fcb576c8f
#
_entry.id   db28561522ceb2afbbd29d9fcb576c8f
#
_cell.length_a   1.000
_cell.length_b   1.000
_cell.length_c   1.000
_cell.angle_alpha   90.00
_cell.angle_beta   90.00
_cell.angle_gamma   90.00
#
_symmetry.space_group_name_H-M   'P 1'
#
loop_
_entity.id
_entity.type
_entity.pdbx_description
1 polymer ?
#
loop_
_entity_poly.entity_id
_entity_poly.type
_entity_poly.pdbx_seq_one_letter_code
_entity_poly.pdbx_strand_id
1 'polypeptide(L)'
;MELIKDKEFGGERPLFESHNLHLDNVVIREGESAIKECSNIKATNCRFEGNYPFWHVHGFVIDRCHFDVGGRSALWYSDHLRMTDTHIDAPKMFREMHDIDIENVVMTDADETFWRCKGIRAKNLRLQGGTYPFMFSSDIEIDGLVSDSKYVFQYVSNVVVRNVRITTKDAFWEVDNVTIYDSELNGEYLGWHSRNLRLVNCHISGEQPL
;
A
#
# COMPACT_ATOMS: atom_id res chain seq x y z
N MET A 1 -5.53 -24.01 9.97
CA MET A 1 -6.31 -22.78 10.05
C MET A 1 -7.77 -23.13 10.27
N GLU A 2 -8.39 -22.51 11.26
CA GLU A 2 -9.84 -22.56 11.43
C GLU A 2 -10.52 -21.78 10.29
N LEU A 3 -11.58 -22.31 9.71
CA LEU A 3 -12.30 -21.68 8.62
C LEU A 3 -13.58 -21.00 9.14
N ILE A 4 -13.69 -19.72 8.91
CA ILE A 4 -14.93 -18.96 9.06
C ILE A 4 -15.39 -18.56 7.65
N LYS A 5 -16.58 -18.99 7.27
CA LYS A 5 -17.11 -18.78 5.93
C LYS A 5 -18.53 -18.23 5.94
N ASP A 6 -18.81 -17.34 4.96
CA ASP A 6 -20.14 -16.77 4.73
C ASP A 6 -20.73 -16.13 6.02
N LYS A 7 -19.93 -15.34 6.73
CA LYS A 7 -20.30 -14.68 7.99
C LYS A 7 -20.17 -13.17 7.90
N GLU A 8 -20.89 -12.50 8.78
CA GLU A 8 -20.77 -11.07 9.02
C GLU A 8 -20.38 -10.81 10.46
N PHE A 9 -19.51 -9.81 10.64
CA PHE A 9 -19.09 -9.32 11.95
C PHE A 9 -19.19 -7.80 11.95
N GLY A 10 -19.47 -7.21 13.08
CA GLY A 10 -19.52 -5.76 13.25
C GLY A 10 -19.23 -5.36 14.68
N GLY A 11 -19.16 -4.05 14.93
CA GLY A 11 -18.84 -3.52 16.24
C GLY A 11 -17.34 -3.50 16.54
N GLU A 12 -17.00 -3.45 17.82
CA GLU A 12 -15.62 -3.30 18.27
C GLU A 12 -14.93 -4.67 18.42
N ARG A 13 -13.82 -4.86 17.73
CA ARG A 13 -12.87 -5.98 17.88
C ARG A 13 -13.46 -7.40 17.79
N PRO A 14 -14.34 -7.74 16.85
CA PRO A 14 -15.00 -9.04 16.85
C PRO A 14 -14.08 -10.24 16.67
N LEU A 15 -12.89 -10.07 16.11
CA LEU A 15 -11.89 -11.13 15.88
C LEU A 15 -10.53 -10.80 16.55
N PHE A 16 -10.58 -10.06 17.66
CA PHE A 16 -9.39 -9.66 18.41
C PHE A 16 -8.60 -10.87 18.93
N GLU A 17 -7.28 -10.80 18.90
CA GLU A 17 -6.37 -11.88 19.34
C GLU A 17 -6.63 -13.25 18.68
N SER A 18 -7.10 -13.24 17.44
CA SER A 18 -7.31 -14.50 16.69
C SER A 18 -6.03 -14.97 16.02
N HIS A 19 -5.83 -16.29 15.99
CA HIS A 19 -4.65 -16.90 15.40
C HIS A 19 -5.03 -18.10 14.52
N ASN A 20 -4.26 -18.31 13.43
CA ASN A 20 -4.48 -19.44 12.51
C ASN A 20 -5.88 -19.48 11.89
N LEU A 21 -6.38 -18.34 11.44
CA LEU A 21 -7.76 -18.15 10.98
C LEU A 21 -7.82 -17.93 9.46
N HIS A 22 -8.74 -18.63 8.79
CA HIS A 22 -9.09 -18.37 7.40
C HIS A 22 -10.51 -17.80 7.32
N LEU A 23 -10.61 -16.56 6.86
CA LEU A 23 -11.87 -15.87 6.56
C LEU A 23 -12.14 -16.05 5.05
N ASP A 24 -13.27 -16.67 4.66
CA ASP A 24 -13.68 -16.82 3.28
C ASP A 24 -15.10 -16.27 3.09
N ASN A 25 -15.24 -15.28 2.19
CA ASN A 25 -16.50 -14.59 1.95
C ASN A 25 -17.11 -13.99 3.25
N VAL A 26 -16.25 -13.29 4.01
CA VAL A 26 -16.66 -12.65 5.27
C VAL A 26 -16.80 -11.14 5.06
N VAL A 27 -17.84 -10.56 5.63
CA VAL A 27 -18.03 -9.10 5.67
C VAL A 27 -17.76 -8.58 7.08
N ILE A 28 -16.80 -7.67 7.18
CA ILE A 28 -16.55 -6.88 8.38
C ILE A 28 -17.32 -5.57 8.23
N ARG A 29 -18.47 -5.49 8.88
CA ARG A 29 -19.36 -4.33 8.89
C ARG A 29 -18.75 -3.16 9.67
N GLU A 30 -19.48 -2.05 9.73
CA GLU A 30 -19.09 -0.88 10.51
C GLU A 30 -18.71 -1.25 11.95
N GLY A 31 -17.67 -0.60 12.42
CA GLY A 31 -17.03 -0.85 13.70
C GLY A 31 -15.55 -0.54 13.63
N GLU A 32 -14.78 -1.03 14.59
CA GLU A 32 -13.35 -0.77 14.58
C GLU A 32 -12.49 -1.95 15.05
N SER A 33 -11.25 -1.97 14.53
CA SER A 33 -10.18 -2.87 14.99
C SER A 33 -10.57 -4.36 14.94
N ALA A 34 -11.33 -4.77 13.93
CA ALA A 34 -11.92 -6.12 13.87
C ALA A 34 -10.85 -7.23 13.91
N ILE A 35 -9.74 -7.03 13.22
CA ILE A 35 -8.62 -7.98 13.17
C ILE A 35 -7.40 -7.24 13.74
N LYS A 36 -7.26 -7.31 15.05
CA LYS A 36 -6.19 -6.65 15.79
C LYS A 36 -5.49 -7.64 16.71
N GLU A 37 -4.15 -7.50 16.88
CA GLU A 37 -3.29 -8.40 17.67
C GLU A 37 -3.40 -9.86 17.21
N CYS A 38 -3.43 -10.07 15.90
CA CYS A 38 -3.67 -11.38 15.30
C CYS A 38 -2.40 -11.94 14.65
N SER A 39 -2.38 -13.24 14.37
CA SER A 39 -1.30 -13.86 13.58
C SER A 39 -1.78 -15.02 12.72
N ASN A 40 -1.07 -15.22 11.60
CA ASN A 40 -1.37 -16.25 10.64
C ASN A 40 -2.84 -16.21 10.18
N ILE A 41 -3.21 -15.06 9.58
CA ILE A 41 -4.57 -14.80 9.09
C ILE A 41 -4.60 -14.92 7.57
N LYS A 42 -5.62 -15.55 7.04
CA LYS A 42 -5.92 -15.53 5.61
C LYS A 42 -7.32 -14.96 5.40
N ALA A 43 -7.44 -13.91 4.61
CA ALA A 43 -8.72 -13.35 4.19
C ALA A 43 -8.86 -13.54 2.67
N THR A 44 -9.93 -14.18 2.23
CA THR A 44 -10.21 -14.46 0.82
C THR A 44 -11.64 -14.02 0.50
N ASN A 45 -11.84 -13.27 -0.58
CA ASN A 45 -13.15 -12.77 -1.00
C ASN A 45 -13.89 -11.97 0.10
N CYS A 46 -13.15 -11.27 0.96
CA CYS A 46 -13.72 -10.56 2.11
C CYS A 46 -13.94 -9.07 1.80
N ARG A 47 -14.83 -8.45 2.57
CA ARG A 47 -15.12 -7.02 2.52
C ARG A 47 -14.95 -6.37 3.88
N PHE A 48 -14.27 -5.22 3.93
CA PHE A 48 -13.94 -4.48 5.13
C PHE A 48 -14.55 -3.09 5.07
N GLU A 49 -15.59 -2.85 5.89
CA GLU A 49 -16.34 -1.58 5.95
C GLU A 49 -15.98 -0.76 7.20
N GLY A 50 -15.47 -1.41 8.26
CA GLY A 50 -15.11 -0.77 9.53
C GLY A 50 -13.67 -0.26 9.59
N ASN A 51 -13.40 0.66 10.51
CA ASN A 51 -12.10 1.31 10.68
C ASN A 51 -11.02 0.37 11.27
N TYR A 52 -9.77 0.65 10.94
CA TYR A 52 -8.58 0.04 11.56
C TYR A 52 -8.50 -1.49 11.46
N PRO A 53 -8.91 -2.14 10.36
CA PRO A 53 -8.68 -3.57 10.22
C PRO A 53 -7.19 -3.86 10.06
N PHE A 54 -6.74 -5.03 10.52
CA PHE A 54 -5.35 -5.49 10.44
C PHE A 54 -4.35 -4.57 11.15
N TRP A 55 -4.56 -4.28 12.42
CA TRP A 55 -3.59 -3.61 13.29
C TRP A 55 -2.80 -4.61 14.12
N HIS A 56 -1.46 -4.50 14.13
CA HIS A 56 -0.57 -5.44 14.81
C HIS A 56 -0.87 -6.89 14.40
N VAL A 57 -0.84 -7.16 13.09
CA VAL A 57 -1.05 -8.50 12.55
C VAL A 57 0.24 -9.05 11.97
N HIS A 58 0.60 -10.27 12.35
CA HIS A 58 1.85 -10.90 11.96
C HIS A 58 1.61 -12.11 11.04
N GLY A 59 2.15 -12.05 9.83
CA GLY A 59 2.02 -13.11 8.84
C GLY A 59 0.59 -13.30 8.35
N PHE A 60 0.22 -12.64 7.26
CA PHE A 60 -1.14 -12.72 6.77
C PHE A 60 -1.25 -12.61 5.25
N VAL A 61 -2.32 -13.17 4.72
CA VAL A 61 -2.66 -13.17 3.30
C VAL A 61 -4.01 -12.51 3.09
N ILE A 62 -4.08 -11.58 2.14
CA ILE A 62 -5.32 -10.93 1.68
C ILE A 62 -5.44 -11.19 0.18
N ASP A 63 -6.53 -11.84 -0.25
CA ASP A 63 -6.70 -12.23 -1.64
C ASP A 63 -8.13 -11.96 -2.11
N ARG A 64 -8.30 -11.27 -3.23
CA ARG A 64 -9.59 -10.88 -3.80
C ARG A 64 -10.52 -10.20 -2.80
N CYS A 65 -9.99 -9.27 -2.03
CA CYS A 65 -10.72 -8.55 -1.00
C CYS A 65 -11.05 -7.11 -1.42
N HIS A 66 -11.95 -6.50 -0.68
CA HIS A 66 -12.33 -5.11 -0.87
C HIS A 66 -12.31 -4.35 0.48
N PHE A 67 -11.60 -3.23 0.52
CA PHE A 67 -11.66 -2.27 1.60
C PHE A 67 -12.50 -1.09 1.15
N ASP A 68 -13.68 -0.90 1.74
CA ASP A 68 -14.52 0.26 1.50
C ASP A 68 -13.93 1.53 2.11
N VAL A 69 -14.47 2.67 1.82
CA VAL A 69 -14.04 3.98 2.37
C VAL A 69 -13.94 3.96 3.89
N GLY A 70 -14.84 3.23 4.58
CA GLY A 70 -14.79 3.02 6.03
C GLY A 70 -13.64 2.14 6.50
N GLY A 71 -13.11 1.27 5.67
CA GLY A 71 -11.97 0.39 5.97
C GLY A 71 -10.61 1.09 6.09
N ARG A 72 -10.62 2.37 6.39
CA ARG A 72 -9.47 3.27 6.43
C ARG A 72 -8.51 3.00 7.59
N SER A 73 -7.31 3.53 7.44
CA SER A 73 -6.23 3.40 8.43
C SER A 73 -5.95 1.94 8.78
N ALA A 74 -6.05 1.07 7.78
CA ALA A 74 -5.80 -0.36 7.89
C ALA A 74 -4.33 -0.70 7.68
N LEU A 75 -3.97 -1.94 8.09
CA LEU A 75 -2.65 -2.48 7.82
C LEU A 75 -1.55 -1.65 8.52
N TRP A 76 -1.78 -1.26 9.78
CA TRP A 76 -0.82 -0.48 10.54
C TRP A 76 -0.05 -1.37 11.52
N TYR A 77 1.26 -1.12 11.66
CA TYR A 77 2.16 -1.82 12.61
C TYR A 77 2.18 -3.34 12.42
N SER A 78 2.01 -3.78 11.19
CA SER A 78 1.86 -5.20 10.82
C SER A 78 3.03 -5.65 9.93
N ASP A 79 3.22 -6.94 9.78
CA ASP A 79 4.32 -7.47 8.97
C ASP A 79 4.00 -8.77 8.23
N HIS A 80 4.87 -9.11 7.26
CA HIS A 80 4.79 -10.32 6.46
C HIS A 80 3.43 -10.46 5.76
N LEU A 81 3.03 -9.39 5.05
CA LEU A 81 1.82 -9.36 4.23
C LEU A 81 2.07 -9.90 2.84
N ARG A 82 1.20 -10.77 2.37
CA ARG A 82 0.97 -11.00 0.95
C ARG A 82 -0.45 -10.60 0.56
N MET A 83 -0.58 -9.71 -0.42
CA MET A 83 -1.88 -9.22 -0.91
C MET A 83 -1.98 -9.38 -2.42
N THR A 84 -3.10 -9.94 -2.90
CA THR A 84 -3.34 -10.11 -4.33
C THR A 84 -4.75 -9.69 -4.72
N ASP A 85 -4.91 -9.19 -5.96
CA ASP A 85 -6.21 -8.94 -6.60
C ASP A 85 -7.19 -8.16 -5.73
N THR A 86 -6.72 -7.15 -5.02
CA THR A 86 -7.48 -6.44 -3.97
C THR A 86 -7.77 -5.00 -4.37
N HIS A 87 -8.99 -4.55 -4.10
CA HIS A 87 -9.45 -3.18 -4.32
C HIS A 87 -9.58 -2.43 -3.00
N ILE A 88 -9.10 -1.18 -2.95
CA ILE A 88 -9.05 -0.36 -1.75
C ILE A 88 -9.58 1.03 -2.06
N ASP A 89 -10.72 1.39 -1.47
CA ASP A 89 -11.31 2.73 -1.59
C ASP A 89 -10.97 3.65 -0.40
N ALA A 90 -10.15 3.17 0.51
CA ALA A 90 -9.86 3.82 1.78
C ALA A 90 -8.47 4.48 1.81
N PRO A 91 -8.33 5.66 2.41
CA PRO A 91 -7.04 6.31 2.63
C PRO A 91 -6.27 5.75 3.83
N LYS A 92 -5.00 6.17 3.93
CA LYS A 92 -4.09 5.91 5.08
C LYS A 92 -3.84 4.44 5.34
N MET A 93 -3.63 3.72 4.24
CA MET A 93 -3.32 2.28 4.27
C MET A 93 -1.81 2.06 4.43
N PHE A 94 -1.41 0.94 5.01
CA PHE A 94 0.00 0.51 5.13
C PHE A 94 0.87 1.55 5.87
N ARG A 95 0.86 1.55 7.18
CA ARG A 95 1.73 2.44 7.98
C ARG A 95 2.64 1.66 8.91
N GLU A 96 3.93 2.01 8.91
CA GLU A 96 4.95 1.39 9.77
C GLU A 96 4.95 -0.15 9.67
N MET A 97 4.84 -0.64 8.45
CA MET A 97 4.84 -2.07 8.14
C MET A 97 6.18 -2.55 7.62
N HIS A 98 6.41 -3.84 7.75
CA HIS A 98 7.58 -4.52 7.21
C HIS A 98 7.18 -5.72 6.35
N ASP A 99 8.01 -6.02 5.31
CA ASP A 99 7.84 -7.19 4.43
C ASP A 99 6.45 -7.26 3.79
N ILE A 100 6.23 -6.34 2.86
CA ILE A 100 4.98 -6.20 2.10
C ILE A 100 5.19 -6.76 0.69
N ASP A 101 4.40 -7.73 0.28
CA ASP A 101 4.38 -8.30 -1.06
C ASP A 101 2.97 -8.18 -1.66
N ILE A 102 2.82 -7.37 -2.71
CA ILE A 102 1.50 -7.06 -3.29
C ILE A 102 1.49 -7.21 -4.80
N GLU A 103 0.42 -7.75 -5.36
CA GLU A 103 0.23 -7.90 -6.79
C GLU A 103 -1.23 -7.59 -7.19
N ASN A 104 -1.41 -6.83 -8.29
CA ASN A 104 -2.72 -6.45 -8.82
C ASN A 104 -3.58 -5.71 -7.79
N VAL A 105 -3.07 -4.65 -7.18
CA VAL A 105 -3.78 -3.86 -6.18
C VAL A 105 -4.14 -2.49 -6.74
N VAL A 106 -5.40 -2.09 -6.55
CA VAL A 106 -5.92 -0.78 -6.94
C VAL A 106 -6.35 -0.01 -5.70
N MET A 107 -5.85 1.23 -5.56
CA MET A 107 -6.28 2.17 -4.53
C MET A 107 -6.89 3.40 -5.19
N THR A 108 -8.13 3.73 -4.87
CA THR A 108 -8.85 4.90 -5.42
C THR A 108 -8.65 6.16 -4.58
N ASP A 109 -8.16 6.02 -3.35
CA ASP A 109 -7.69 7.12 -2.50
C ASP A 109 -6.35 6.73 -1.86
N ALA A 110 -5.25 7.15 -2.49
CA ALA A 110 -3.90 6.78 -2.06
C ALA A 110 -3.30 7.76 -1.03
N ASP A 111 -4.13 8.52 -0.30
CA ASP A 111 -3.65 9.50 0.66
C ASP A 111 -2.87 8.84 1.81
N GLU A 112 -1.67 9.33 2.06
CA GLU A 112 -0.73 8.85 3.10
C GLU A 112 -0.56 7.31 3.14
N THR A 113 -0.53 6.66 1.98
CA THR A 113 -0.35 5.21 1.90
C THR A 113 1.11 4.80 1.87
N PHE A 114 1.46 3.62 2.38
CA PHE A 114 2.84 3.12 2.53
C PHE A 114 3.75 4.07 3.33
N TRP A 115 3.24 4.62 4.41
CA TRP A 115 3.94 5.58 5.24
C TRP A 115 4.90 4.90 6.22
N ARG A 116 6.20 5.22 6.15
CA ARG A 116 7.25 4.61 6.99
C ARG A 116 7.31 3.08 6.92
N CYS A 117 7.06 2.53 5.74
CA CYS A 117 7.15 1.09 5.51
C CYS A 117 8.55 0.67 5.05
N LYS A 118 8.87 -0.60 5.26
CA LYS A 118 10.17 -1.15 4.87
C LYS A 118 10.01 -2.51 4.20
N GLY A 119 10.74 -2.74 3.09
CA GLY A 119 10.69 -4.01 2.38
C GLY A 119 9.38 -4.17 1.61
N ILE A 120 9.16 -3.29 0.62
CA ILE A 120 7.96 -3.32 -0.21
C ILE A 120 8.31 -3.94 -1.57
N ARG A 121 7.62 -5.01 -1.94
CA ARG A 121 7.60 -5.54 -3.31
C ARG A 121 6.19 -5.39 -3.87
N ALA A 122 6.08 -4.73 -5.01
CA ALA A 122 4.79 -4.52 -5.65
C ALA A 122 4.85 -4.83 -7.15
N LYS A 123 3.78 -5.43 -7.67
CA LYS A 123 3.59 -5.64 -9.09
C LYS A 123 2.18 -5.24 -9.50
N ASN A 124 2.08 -4.50 -10.63
CA ASN A 124 0.81 -4.01 -11.15
C ASN A 124 0.01 -3.23 -10.09
N LEU A 125 0.59 -2.17 -9.56
CA LEU A 125 -0.03 -1.30 -8.57
C LEU A 125 -0.68 -0.09 -9.26
N ARG A 126 -1.88 0.28 -8.85
CA ARG A 126 -2.54 1.53 -9.26
C ARG A 126 -2.87 2.37 -8.03
N LEU A 127 -2.36 3.60 -8.00
CA LEU A 127 -2.63 4.59 -6.96
C LEU A 127 -3.32 5.80 -7.58
N GLN A 128 -4.51 6.12 -7.11
CA GLN A 128 -5.29 7.25 -7.61
C GLN A 128 -5.53 8.28 -6.51
N GLY A 129 -5.36 9.55 -6.85
CA GLY A 129 -5.57 10.67 -5.94
C GLY A 129 -4.63 10.68 -4.74
N GLY A 130 -5.00 11.45 -3.72
CA GLY A 130 -4.25 11.55 -2.46
C GLY A 130 -2.87 12.19 -2.57
N THR A 131 -2.20 12.22 -1.44
CA THR A 131 -0.88 12.83 -1.27
C THR A 131 0.05 11.92 -0.48
N TYR A 132 1.35 12.08 -0.71
CA TYR A 132 2.45 11.44 0.04
C TYR A 132 2.50 9.90 0.04
N PRO A 133 2.18 9.18 -1.05
CA PRO A 133 2.44 7.74 -1.08
C PRO A 133 3.93 7.43 -0.91
N PHE A 134 4.24 6.39 -0.14
CA PHE A 134 5.58 5.89 0.18
C PHE A 134 6.44 6.81 1.05
N MET A 135 5.91 7.87 1.64
CA MET A 135 6.69 8.83 2.39
C MET A 135 7.47 8.18 3.55
N PHE A 136 8.78 8.48 3.65
CA PHE A 136 9.71 7.93 4.65
C PHE A 136 9.92 6.42 4.59
N SER A 137 9.65 5.78 3.46
CA SER A 137 9.78 4.33 3.31
C SER A 137 11.09 3.92 2.65
N SER A 138 11.48 2.66 2.80
CA SER A 138 12.74 2.15 2.26
C SER A 138 12.66 0.72 1.75
N ASP A 139 13.69 0.33 1.00
CA ASP A 139 13.85 -1.01 0.45
C ASP A 139 12.63 -1.40 -0.41
N ILE A 140 12.40 -0.61 -1.46
CA ILE A 140 11.21 -0.68 -2.32
C ILE A 140 11.57 -1.22 -3.71
N GLU A 141 10.86 -2.24 -4.16
CA GLU A 141 10.94 -2.76 -5.52
C GLU A 141 9.54 -2.81 -6.14
N ILE A 142 9.34 -2.10 -7.27
CA ILE A 142 8.04 -2.04 -7.95
C ILE A 142 8.22 -2.31 -9.44
N ASP A 143 7.41 -3.22 -9.98
CA ASP A 143 7.27 -3.46 -11.41
C ASP A 143 5.83 -3.23 -11.86
N GLY A 144 5.62 -2.13 -12.58
CA GLY A 144 4.28 -1.70 -12.99
C GLY A 144 3.57 -0.88 -11.91
N LEU A 145 3.65 0.45 -12.04
CA LEU A 145 2.88 1.41 -11.24
C LEU A 145 2.24 2.45 -12.14
N VAL A 146 0.96 2.68 -11.93
CA VAL A 146 0.27 3.85 -12.47
C VAL A 146 -0.19 4.71 -11.31
N SER A 147 0.24 6.00 -11.29
CA SER A 147 -0.13 6.91 -10.20
C SER A 147 -0.41 8.32 -10.71
N ASP A 148 -1.46 8.95 -10.18
CA ASP A 148 -1.75 10.38 -10.28
C ASP A 148 -1.72 11.11 -8.93
N SER A 149 -1.19 10.45 -7.90
CA SER A 149 -1.00 11.02 -6.57
C SER A 149 0.09 12.10 -6.56
N LYS A 150 0.00 13.04 -5.62
CA LYS A 150 1.03 14.08 -5.42
C LYS A 150 2.05 13.67 -4.39
N TYR A 151 3.28 14.21 -4.50
CA TYR A 151 4.35 14.03 -3.52
C TYR A 151 4.79 12.56 -3.35
N VAL A 152 4.77 11.81 -4.45
CA VAL A 152 5.10 10.37 -4.47
C VAL A 152 6.58 10.16 -4.20
N PHE A 153 6.93 9.19 -3.37
CA PHE A 153 8.32 8.82 -3.07
C PHE A 153 9.16 9.94 -2.45
N GLN A 154 8.61 10.74 -1.57
CA GLN A 154 9.43 11.69 -0.81
C GLN A 154 10.13 11.03 0.37
N TYR A 155 11.39 11.41 0.62
CA TYR A 155 12.22 10.91 1.72
C TYR A 155 12.38 9.38 1.73
N VAL A 156 12.43 8.76 0.54
CA VAL A 156 12.63 7.31 0.42
C VAL A 156 14.09 6.96 0.18
N SER A 157 14.46 5.72 0.49
CA SER A 157 15.80 5.20 0.20
C SER A 157 15.78 3.76 -0.31
N ASN A 158 16.81 3.40 -1.08
CA ASN A 158 16.97 2.05 -1.66
C ASN A 158 15.74 1.63 -2.47
N VAL A 159 15.48 2.35 -3.56
CA VAL A 159 14.29 2.12 -4.39
C VAL A 159 14.67 1.71 -5.80
N VAL A 160 14.04 0.68 -6.31
CA VAL A 160 14.08 0.31 -7.73
C VAL A 160 12.67 0.21 -8.26
N VAL A 161 12.36 1.02 -9.27
CA VAL A 161 11.06 0.98 -9.94
C VAL A 161 11.22 0.77 -11.44
N ARG A 162 10.31 -0.01 -12.05
CA ARG A 162 10.29 -0.33 -13.47
C ARG A 162 8.89 -0.23 -14.04
N ASN A 163 8.79 0.13 -15.32
CA ASN A 163 7.52 0.15 -16.04
C ASN A 163 6.46 1.00 -15.31
N VAL A 164 6.84 2.20 -14.85
CA VAL A 164 5.92 3.07 -14.11
C VAL A 164 5.47 4.24 -14.98
N ARG A 165 4.22 4.66 -14.76
CA ARG A 165 3.67 5.89 -15.29
C ARG A 165 3.16 6.74 -14.14
N ILE A 166 3.81 7.87 -13.90
CA ILE A 166 3.51 8.77 -12.79
C ILE A 166 3.19 10.16 -13.34
N THR A 167 2.01 10.68 -12.99
CA THR A 167 1.66 12.08 -13.17
C THR A 167 1.52 12.71 -11.80
N THR A 168 2.38 13.68 -11.48
CA THR A 168 2.53 14.09 -10.08
C THR A 168 3.01 15.53 -9.95
N LYS A 169 3.24 15.94 -8.70
CA LYS A 169 3.98 17.14 -8.31
C LYS A 169 4.97 16.75 -7.22
N ASP A 170 6.17 17.34 -7.25
CA ASP A 170 7.21 17.19 -6.21
C ASP A 170 7.55 15.73 -5.84
N ALA A 171 7.62 14.84 -6.83
CA ALA A 171 8.03 13.46 -6.58
C ALA A 171 9.54 13.33 -6.40
N PHE A 172 9.95 12.27 -5.69
CA PHE A 172 11.36 11.93 -5.46
C PHE A 172 12.18 13.04 -4.78
N TRP A 173 11.57 13.80 -3.88
CA TRP A 173 12.28 14.77 -3.05
C TRP A 173 13.07 14.11 -1.93
N GLU A 174 14.29 14.59 -1.67
CA GLU A 174 15.14 14.10 -0.56
C GLU A 174 15.35 12.59 -0.60
N VAL A 175 15.41 12.02 -1.80
CA VAL A 175 15.63 10.56 -1.93
C VAL A 175 17.11 10.21 -1.92
N ASP A 176 17.44 8.99 -1.53
CA ASP A 176 18.79 8.45 -1.59
C ASP A 176 18.78 7.03 -2.18
N ASN A 177 19.67 6.81 -3.18
CA ASN A 177 19.82 5.52 -3.83
C ASN A 177 18.53 5.02 -4.50
N VAL A 178 18.07 5.76 -5.52
CA VAL A 178 16.88 5.43 -6.30
C VAL A 178 17.22 5.21 -7.76
N THR A 179 16.75 4.12 -8.34
CA THR A 179 16.86 3.86 -9.78
C THR A 179 15.50 3.59 -10.40
N ILE A 180 15.21 4.30 -11.49
CA ILE A 180 13.97 4.21 -12.25
C ILE A 180 14.30 3.73 -13.66
N TYR A 181 13.64 2.68 -14.14
CA TYR A 181 13.83 2.09 -15.46
C TYR A 181 12.56 2.14 -16.30
N ASP A 182 12.72 2.33 -17.62
CA ASP A 182 11.68 2.10 -18.63
C ASP A 182 10.34 2.77 -18.28
N SER A 183 10.35 4.08 -17.93
CA SER A 183 9.24 4.73 -17.26
C SER A 183 8.89 6.08 -17.83
N GLU A 184 7.65 6.51 -17.59
CA GLU A 184 7.12 7.83 -17.95
C GLU A 184 6.84 8.65 -16.68
N LEU A 185 7.52 9.78 -16.53
CA LEU A 185 7.35 10.69 -15.39
C LEU A 185 6.89 12.05 -15.90
N ASN A 186 5.70 12.46 -15.54
CA ASN A 186 5.15 13.77 -15.86
C ASN A 186 4.86 14.55 -14.59
N GLY A 187 5.49 15.72 -14.42
CA GLY A 187 5.21 16.51 -13.23
C GLY A 187 6.12 17.72 -13.05
N GLU A 188 5.84 18.46 -12.00
CA GLU A 188 6.61 19.61 -11.56
C GLU A 188 7.66 19.18 -10.54
N TYR A 189 8.88 19.75 -10.58
CA TYR A 189 9.91 19.66 -9.55
C TYR A 189 10.27 18.23 -9.12
N LEU A 190 10.61 17.38 -10.07
CA LEU A 190 10.99 15.99 -9.79
C LEU A 190 12.45 15.92 -9.29
N GLY A 191 12.71 15.11 -8.27
CA GLY A 191 14.06 14.72 -7.85
C GLY A 191 14.85 15.78 -7.07
N TRP A 192 14.24 16.80 -6.50
CA TRP A 192 14.94 17.87 -5.79
C TRP A 192 15.62 17.36 -4.50
N HIS A 193 16.83 17.89 -4.24
CA HIS A 193 17.67 17.53 -3.10
C HIS A 193 18.01 16.05 -3.00
N SER A 194 17.90 15.31 -4.10
CA SER A 194 18.13 13.87 -4.11
C SER A 194 19.60 13.51 -4.28
N ARG A 195 19.98 12.35 -3.76
CA ARG A 195 21.29 11.74 -3.93
C ARG A 195 21.17 10.39 -4.62
N ASN A 196 22.10 10.09 -5.52
CA ASN A 196 22.12 8.82 -6.23
C ASN A 196 20.80 8.49 -6.94
N LEU A 197 20.14 9.50 -7.52
CA LEU A 197 18.97 9.31 -8.36
C LEU A 197 19.41 8.97 -9.79
N ARG A 198 18.99 7.83 -10.29
CA ARG A 198 19.33 7.34 -11.62
C ARG A 198 18.07 7.05 -12.43
N LEU A 199 18.03 7.60 -13.63
CA LEU A 199 16.96 7.41 -14.61
C LEU A 199 17.52 6.68 -15.82
N VAL A 200 16.95 5.55 -16.19
CA VAL A 200 17.41 4.71 -17.30
C VAL A 200 16.26 4.44 -18.25
N ASN A 201 16.39 4.86 -19.49
CA ASN A 201 15.35 4.72 -20.52
C ASN A 201 14.00 5.31 -20.07
N CYS A 202 14.03 6.53 -19.53
CA CYS A 202 12.83 7.21 -19.01
C CYS A 202 12.44 8.38 -19.91
N HIS A 203 11.14 8.60 -20.05
CA HIS A 203 10.58 9.82 -20.62
C HIS A 203 10.12 10.74 -19.49
N ILE A 204 10.66 11.98 -19.49
CA ILE A 204 10.37 12.96 -18.43
C ILE A 204 9.78 14.20 -19.08
N SER A 205 8.67 14.68 -18.51
CA SER A 205 7.98 15.88 -18.97
C SER A 205 7.43 16.69 -17.79
N GLY A 206 7.08 17.94 -18.04
CA GLY A 206 6.52 18.85 -17.04
C GLY A 206 7.38 20.09 -16.80
N GLU A 207 7.09 20.85 -15.75
CA GLU A 207 7.82 22.06 -15.38
C GLU A 207 9.00 21.75 -14.46
N GLN A 208 10.20 22.23 -14.81
CA GLN A 208 11.42 22.05 -14.02
C GLN A 208 11.57 20.60 -13.50
N PRO A 209 11.61 19.63 -14.40
CA PRO A 209 11.44 18.23 -14.02
C PRO A 209 12.63 17.64 -13.24
N LEU A 210 13.79 18.31 -13.19
CA LEU A 210 15.02 17.91 -12.46
C LEU A 210 15.84 19.12 -12.08
#